data_f014a0ffdcdde8ff67ba84a0041e341e
#
_entry.id   f014a0ffdcdde8ff67ba84a0041e341e
#
_cell.length_a   1.000
_cell.length_b   1.000
_cell.length_c   1.000
_cell.angle_alpha   90.00
_cell.angle_beta   90.00
_cell.angle_gamma   90.00
#
_symmetry.space_group_name_H-M   'P 1'
#
loop_
_entity.id
_entity.type
_entity.pdbx_description
1 polymer ?
#
loop_
_entity_poly.entity_id
_entity_poly.type
_entity_poly.pdbx_seq_one_letter_code
_entity_poly.pdbx_strand_id
1 'polypeptide(L)'
;NIWVCDISGGILGYAQFPGGNPNEDGIVVDYQYFGNIGTASSPYDLGRTATHEVGHWLNLRHIWGDSNCGNDFCNDTPEHDGSNYGCPSYPHTSSCSGNGSYGDMYQNYMDYTNDACMNIFTQDQKSRMLAAINTSRQGLLTSNGCNTDYGCIDSTALNYDSLAIFDDGSCCYVDGCTDISAFNFDSTACIDDGSCVPAILGCTDPSASNYDPNANTSIAFGGAIDNTIGTGGYFNGN
;
A
#
# COMPACT_ATOMS: atom_id res chain seq x y z
N ASN A 1 -19.06 2.80 -7.44
CA ASN A 1 -19.64 3.47 -6.27
C ASN A 1 -19.39 2.67 -5.01
N ILE A 2 -19.22 3.38 -3.88
CA ILE A 2 -19.16 2.80 -2.54
C ILE A 2 -20.21 3.52 -1.69
N TRP A 3 -21.14 2.78 -1.15
CA TRP A 3 -22.14 3.31 -0.22
C TRP A 3 -21.85 2.79 1.19
N VAL A 4 -21.78 3.69 2.14
CA VAL A 4 -21.58 3.39 3.57
C VAL A 4 -22.82 3.80 4.32
N CYS A 5 -23.51 2.84 4.90
CA CYS A 5 -24.80 3.07 5.58
C CYS A 5 -25.03 2.04 6.68
N ASP A 6 -26.15 2.16 7.40
CA ASP A 6 -26.62 1.14 8.34
C ASP A 6 -27.28 0.01 7.55
N ILE A 7 -26.75 -1.20 7.71
CA ILE A 7 -27.31 -2.40 7.07
C ILE A 7 -27.95 -3.28 8.15
N SER A 8 -29.24 -3.53 8.00
CA SER A 8 -29.96 -4.41 8.93
C SER A 8 -29.62 -5.89 8.72
N GLY A 9 -29.88 -6.72 9.75
CA GLY A 9 -29.81 -8.18 9.61
C GLY A 9 -28.45 -8.82 9.78
N GLY A 10 -27.44 -8.07 10.26
CA GLY A 10 -26.11 -8.61 10.55
C GLY A 10 -25.24 -8.83 9.30
N ILE A 11 -25.61 -8.22 8.19
CA ILE A 11 -24.83 -8.21 6.95
C ILE A 11 -23.78 -7.11 7.06
N LEU A 12 -22.50 -7.45 6.82
CA LEU A 12 -21.40 -6.51 6.91
C LEU A 12 -21.26 -5.65 5.65
N GLY A 13 -21.56 -6.23 4.50
CA GLY A 13 -21.53 -5.59 3.20
C GLY A 13 -22.14 -6.48 2.13
N TYR A 14 -22.29 -5.94 0.93
CA TYR A 14 -22.62 -6.69 -0.28
C TYR A 14 -22.18 -5.94 -1.52
N ALA A 15 -21.99 -6.66 -2.61
CA ALA A 15 -21.52 -6.11 -3.87
C ALA A 15 -22.39 -6.56 -5.04
N GLN A 16 -22.44 -5.75 -6.07
CA GLN A 16 -23.02 -6.16 -7.34
C GLN A 16 -21.96 -6.82 -8.21
N PHE A 17 -22.23 -8.07 -8.60
CA PHE A 17 -21.43 -8.76 -9.60
C PHE A 17 -21.50 -8.08 -10.98
N PRO A 18 -20.47 -8.26 -11.84
CA PRO A 18 -20.51 -7.75 -13.19
C PRO A 18 -21.74 -8.17 -13.99
N GLY A 19 -22.32 -7.25 -14.76
CA GLY A 19 -23.49 -7.51 -15.60
C GLY A 19 -24.84 -7.22 -14.95
N GLY A 20 -24.86 -6.71 -13.72
CA GLY A 20 -26.06 -6.24 -13.04
C GLY A 20 -26.52 -4.85 -13.50
N ASN A 21 -27.49 -4.29 -12.76
CA ASN A 21 -28.05 -2.96 -13.07
C ASN A 21 -26.99 -1.86 -12.87
N PRO A 22 -26.66 -1.06 -13.90
CA PRO A 22 -25.61 -0.04 -13.80
C PRO A 22 -25.92 1.08 -12.80
N ASN A 23 -27.18 1.28 -12.41
CA ASN A 23 -27.55 2.28 -11.41
C ASN A 23 -27.22 1.85 -9.98
N GLU A 24 -26.99 0.56 -9.77
CA GLU A 24 -26.67 -0.05 -8.49
C GLU A 24 -25.24 -0.60 -8.48
N ASP A 25 -24.45 -0.25 -9.51
CA ASP A 25 -23.10 -0.80 -9.70
C ASP A 25 -22.12 -0.23 -8.67
N GLY A 26 -21.69 -1.10 -7.76
CA GLY A 26 -20.81 -0.76 -6.67
C GLY A 26 -20.84 -1.76 -5.51
N ILE A 27 -20.37 -1.30 -4.37
CA ILE A 27 -20.40 -2.03 -3.11
C ILE A 27 -21.16 -1.23 -2.05
N VAL A 28 -21.81 -1.93 -1.15
CA VAL A 28 -22.43 -1.35 0.05
C VAL A 28 -21.75 -1.97 1.27
N VAL A 29 -21.34 -1.16 2.23
CA VAL A 29 -20.68 -1.62 3.46
C VAL A 29 -21.35 -0.96 4.66
N ASP A 30 -21.61 -1.73 5.69
CA ASP A 30 -22.09 -1.18 6.94
C ASP A 30 -21.03 -0.26 7.57
N TYR A 31 -21.48 0.88 8.09
CA TYR A 31 -20.57 1.91 8.63
C TYR A 31 -19.71 1.41 9.80
N GLN A 32 -20.15 0.34 10.50
CA GLN A 32 -19.41 -0.28 11.59
C GLN A 32 -18.29 -1.22 11.09
N TYR A 33 -18.25 -1.52 9.82
CA TYR A 33 -17.26 -2.43 9.21
C TYR A 33 -16.51 -1.81 8.03
N PHE A 34 -16.59 -0.47 7.91
CA PHE A 34 -15.89 0.30 6.88
C PHE A 34 -14.65 0.98 7.43
N GLY A 35 -13.49 0.60 6.92
CA GLY A 35 -12.22 1.21 7.30
C GLY A 35 -11.61 0.65 8.60
N ASN A 36 -10.80 1.44 9.28
CA ASN A 36 -10.04 1.05 10.46
C ASN A 36 -10.00 2.11 11.57
N ILE A 37 -10.84 3.14 11.46
CA ILE A 37 -10.97 4.24 12.42
C ILE A 37 -12.46 4.61 12.58
N GLY A 38 -12.75 5.45 13.55
CA GLY A 38 -14.10 5.99 13.75
C GLY A 38 -15.04 4.97 14.34
N THR A 39 -16.04 4.55 13.58
CA THR A 39 -17.07 3.58 13.99
C THR A 39 -16.69 2.12 13.75
N ALA A 40 -15.52 1.85 13.16
CA ALA A 40 -15.08 0.50 12.88
C ALA A 40 -15.03 -0.36 14.14
N SER A 41 -15.60 -1.57 14.08
CA SER A 41 -15.89 -2.43 15.22
C SER A 41 -15.27 -3.81 15.04
N SER A 42 -14.47 -4.22 16.04
CA SER A 42 -13.85 -5.55 16.07
C SER A 42 -14.92 -6.66 16.05
N PRO A 43 -14.66 -7.75 15.33
CA PRO A 43 -13.40 -8.19 14.72
C PRO A 43 -13.23 -7.81 13.24
N TYR A 44 -14.05 -6.90 12.70
CA TYR A 44 -14.08 -6.48 11.29
C TYR A 44 -13.71 -4.99 11.15
N ASP A 45 -12.61 -4.60 11.80
CA ASP A 45 -12.19 -3.22 11.99
C ASP A 45 -10.85 -2.86 11.28
N LEU A 46 -10.42 -3.65 10.30
CA LEU A 46 -9.21 -3.39 9.51
C LEU A 46 -9.50 -3.18 8.01
N GLY A 47 -10.78 -2.91 7.67
CA GLY A 47 -11.23 -2.58 6.31
C GLY A 47 -11.31 -3.78 5.36
N ARG A 48 -11.30 -5.01 5.88
CA ARG A 48 -11.32 -6.22 5.04
C ARG A 48 -12.69 -6.49 4.45
N THR A 49 -13.76 -6.05 5.10
CA THR A 49 -15.12 -6.10 4.53
C THR A 49 -15.18 -5.38 3.19
N ALA A 50 -14.70 -4.13 3.10
CA ALA A 50 -14.65 -3.41 1.82
C ALA A 50 -13.77 -4.12 0.77
N THR A 51 -12.64 -4.71 1.19
CA THR A 51 -11.75 -5.50 0.32
C THR A 51 -12.47 -6.73 -0.24
N HIS A 52 -13.22 -7.44 0.60
CA HIS A 52 -14.05 -8.59 0.23
C HIS A 52 -15.11 -8.19 -0.81
N GLU A 53 -15.86 -7.13 -0.54
CA GLU A 53 -16.92 -6.66 -1.45
C GLU A 53 -16.37 -6.19 -2.79
N VAL A 54 -15.19 -5.53 -2.81
CA VAL A 54 -14.50 -5.20 -4.06
C VAL A 54 -14.11 -6.46 -4.83
N GLY A 55 -13.73 -7.53 -4.14
CA GLY A 55 -13.49 -8.84 -4.77
C GLY A 55 -14.72 -9.32 -5.54
N HIS A 56 -15.91 -9.33 -4.91
CA HIS A 56 -17.17 -9.67 -5.58
C HIS A 56 -17.51 -8.73 -6.73
N TRP A 57 -17.35 -7.44 -6.51
CA TRP A 57 -17.56 -6.43 -7.55
C TRP A 57 -16.66 -6.67 -8.77
N LEU A 58 -15.46 -7.22 -8.56
CA LEU A 58 -14.52 -7.65 -9.60
C LEU A 58 -14.66 -9.13 -9.97
N ASN A 59 -15.83 -9.74 -9.73
CA ASN A 59 -16.19 -11.08 -10.18
C ASN A 59 -15.55 -12.24 -9.41
N LEU A 60 -15.03 -12.04 -8.20
CA LEU A 60 -14.64 -13.15 -7.35
C LEU A 60 -15.86 -13.75 -6.65
N ARG A 61 -15.86 -15.06 -6.47
CA ARG A 61 -16.78 -15.77 -5.59
C ARG A 61 -16.15 -15.98 -4.23
N HIS A 62 -16.97 -16.35 -3.25
CA HIS A 62 -16.43 -16.87 -2.00
C HIS A 62 -15.55 -18.08 -2.27
N ILE A 63 -14.49 -18.24 -1.48
CA ILE A 63 -13.47 -19.27 -1.72
C ILE A 63 -14.03 -20.71 -1.64
N TRP A 64 -15.16 -20.92 -0.94
CA TRP A 64 -15.88 -22.21 -0.92
C TRP A 64 -16.88 -22.38 -2.09
N GLY A 65 -16.91 -21.46 -3.05
CA GLY A 65 -17.78 -21.53 -4.23
C GLY A 65 -19.28 -21.49 -3.94
N ASP A 66 -19.71 -20.95 -2.78
CA ASP A 66 -21.10 -20.82 -2.31
C ASP A 66 -21.85 -22.16 -2.12
N SER A 67 -21.10 -23.27 -1.98
CA SER A 67 -21.64 -24.60 -1.71
C SER A 67 -20.60 -25.48 -1.05
N ASN A 68 -21.04 -26.60 -0.44
CA ASN A 68 -20.09 -27.57 0.12
C ASN A 68 -19.16 -28.10 -0.98
N CYS A 69 -17.85 -27.95 -0.79
CA CYS A 69 -16.80 -28.24 -1.78
C CYS A 69 -17.09 -27.62 -3.15
N GLY A 70 -17.59 -26.40 -3.16
CA GLY A 70 -17.95 -25.69 -4.38
C GLY A 70 -16.74 -25.18 -5.15
N ASN A 71 -16.99 -24.61 -6.32
CA ASN A 71 -15.94 -24.08 -7.20
C ASN A 71 -16.05 -22.55 -7.28
N ASP A 72 -15.00 -21.87 -6.87
CA ASP A 72 -14.87 -20.40 -6.99
C ASP A 72 -14.29 -19.96 -8.34
N PHE A 73 -13.94 -20.92 -9.21
CA PHE A 73 -13.32 -20.73 -10.53
C PHE A 73 -11.89 -20.16 -10.47
N CYS A 74 -11.17 -20.42 -9.39
CA CYS A 74 -9.74 -20.19 -9.26
C CYS A 74 -9.06 -21.54 -8.97
N ASN A 75 -8.03 -21.91 -9.75
CA ASN A 75 -7.42 -23.23 -9.62
C ASN A 75 -6.35 -23.29 -8.54
N ASP A 76 -5.91 -22.14 -8.05
CA ASP A 76 -4.88 -21.99 -7.01
C ASP A 76 -5.47 -21.75 -5.61
N THR A 77 -6.80 -21.86 -5.48
CA THR A 77 -7.53 -21.92 -4.21
C THR A 77 -7.88 -23.39 -3.87
N PRO A 78 -7.71 -23.84 -2.62
CA PRO A 78 -8.17 -25.16 -2.21
C PRO A 78 -9.70 -25.22 -2.10
N GLU A 79 -10.29 -26.39 -2.29
CA GLU A 79 -11.72 -26.59 -2.03
C GLU A 79 -12.02 -26.50 -0.52
N HIS A 80 -13.04 -25.71 -0.17
CA HIS A 80 -13.55 -25.60 1.19
C HIS A 80 -14.97 -26.20 1.31
N ASP A 81 -15.32 -26.75 2.46
CA ASP A 81 -16.69 -27.25 2.70
C ASP A 81 -17.66 -26.14 3.14
N GLY A 82 -17.17 -24.95 3.47
CA GLY A 82 -17.95 -23.77 3.82
C GLY A 82 -17.06 -22.59 4.18
N SER A 83 -17.70 -21.54 4.70
CA SER A 83 -17.00 -20.37 5.22
C SER A 83 -16.30 -20.65 6.54
N ASN A 84 -15.11 -20.07 6.74
CA ASN A 84 -14.42 -20.05 8.01
C ASN A 84 -14.77 -18.78 8.81
N TYR A 85 -14.73 -18.86 10.13
CA TYR A 85 -14.98 -17.76 11.04
C TYR A 85 -13.87 -17.66 12.09
N GLY A 86 -13.74 -16.50 12.71
CA GLY A 86 -12.67 -16.25 13.68
C GLY A 86 -11.31 -16.21 13.01
N CYS A 87 -10.29 -16.73 13.69
CA CYS A 87 -8.94 -16.93 13.17
C CYS A 87 -8.52 -18.38 13.39
N PRO A 88 -8.83 -19.29 12.45
CA PRO A 88 -8.45 -20.69 12.56
C PRO A 88 -6.95 -20.90 12.75
N SER A 89 -6.57 -21.98 13.42
CA SER A 89 -5.17 -22.38 13.52
C SER A 89 -4.73 -23.13 12.25
N TYR A 90 -3.56 -22.80 11.74
CA TYR A 90 -2.99 -23.49 10.58
C TYR A 90 -2.34 -24.84 10.96
N PRO A 91 -2.46 -25.90 10.16
CA PRO A 91 -3.40 -26.01 9.04
C PRO A 91 -4.83 -26.20 9.49
N HIS A 92 -5.79 -25.56 8.83
CA HIS A 92 -7.22 -25.76 9.02
C HIS A 92 -7.75 -26.56 7.83
N THR A 93 -8.34 -27.72 8.08
CA THR A 93 -8.70 -28.63 7.00
C THR A 93 -10.21 -28.86 6.97
N SER A 94 -10.77 -28.86 5.77
CA SER A 94 -12.15 -29.25 5.50
C SER A 94 -12.25 -30.67 4.96
N SER A 95 -13.47 -31.14 4.78
CA SER A 95 -13.75 -32.51 4.33
C SER A 95 -13.60 -32.70 2.81
N CYS A 96 -13.28 -31.65 2.05
CA CYS A 96 -13.22 -31.69 0.61
C CYS A 96 -11.96 -32.41 0.08
N SER A 97 -12.13 -33.15 -0.99
CA SER A 97 -11.01 -33.89 -1.61
C SER A 97 -9.93 -32.99 -2.23
N GLY A 98 -10.33 -31.80 -2.69
CA GLY A 98 -9.45 -30.77 -3.24
C GLY A 98 -8.82 -29.84 -2.21
N ASN A 99 -9.04 -30.06 -0.91
CA ASN A 99 -8.51 -29.22 0.15
C ASN A 99 -6.98 -29.30 0.29
N GLY A 100 -6.38 -30.46 -0.05
CA GLY A 100 -4.94 -30.67 -0.03
C GLY A 100 -4.31 -30.73 1.37
N SER A 101 -2.99 -30.79 1.42
CA SER A 101 -2.24 -30.93 2.67
C SER A 101 -2.08 -29.62 3.46
N TYR A 102 -2.32 -28.49 2.83
CA TYR A 102 -2.22 -27.17 3.45
C TYR A 102 -3.55 -26.69 4.06
N GLY A 103 -4.64 -27.39 3.74
CA GLY A 103 -5.96 -27.10 4.26
C GLY A 103 -6.60 -25.88 3.62
N ASP A 104 -7.61 -25.35 4.31
CA ASP A 104 -8.35 -24.16 3.90
C ASP A 104 -7.45 -22.93 3.86
N MET A 105 -7.60 -22.11 2.82
CA MET A 105 -6.94 -20.83 2.72
C MET A 105 -7.78 -19.75 3.42
N TYR A 106 -8.02 -19.92 4.71
CA TYR A 106 -8.84 -19.05 5.53
C TYR A 106 -8.31 -17.60 5.63
N GLN A 107 -7.06 -17.36 5.22
CA GLN A 107 -6.46 -16.02 5.14
C GLN A 107 -6.89 -15.25 3.89
N ASN A 108 -7.63 -15.89 2.98
CA ASN A 108 -8.07 -15.28 1.74
C ASN A 108 -9.16 -14.24 2.02
N TYR A 109 -9.09 -13.09 1.34
CA TYR A 109 -10.09 -12.04 1.48
C TYR A 109 -11.50 -12.47 1.06
N MET A 110 -11.66 -13.58 0.33
CA MET A 110 -12.97 -14.12 -0.06
C MET A 110 -13.50 -15.17 0.90
N ASP A 111 -12.94 -15.30 2.10
CA ASP A 111 -13.50 -16.07 3.22
C ASP A 111 -14.22 -15.11 4.22
N TYR A 112 -14.74 -15.65 5.34
CA TYR A 112 -15.49 -14.91 6.39
C TYR A 112 -14.74 -14.84 7.71
N THR A 113 -13.43 -15.00 7.69
CA THR A 113 -12.60 -14.88 8.89
C THR A 113 -12.50 -13.45 9.38
N ASN A 114 -12.04 -13.28 10.62
CA ASN A 114 -11.78 -11.95 11.18
C ASN A 114 -10.75 -11.19 10.35
N ASP A 115 -10.87 -9.88 10.25
CA ASP A 115 -9.98 -9.00 9.49
C ASP A 115 -8.50 -9.21 9.79
N ALA A 116 -8.17 -9.49 11.06
CA ALA A 116 -6.78 -9.72 11.49
C ALA A 116 -6.11 -10.93 10.83
N CYS A 117 -6.89 -11.87 10.29
CA CYS A 117 -6.39 -13.09 9.65
C CYS A 117 -6.29 -12.94 8.12
N MET A 118 -7.07 -12.04 7.55
CA MET A 118 -7.16 -11.87 6.10
C MET A 118 -5.98 -11.05 5.56
N ASN A 119 -5.28 -11.60 4.55
CA ASN A 119 -4.10 -10.94 4.00
C ASN A 119 -3.77 -11.30 2.54
N ILE A 120 -4.59 -12.09 1.84
CA ILE A 120 -4.20 -12.61 0.52
C ILE A 120 -5.36 -12.65 -0.48
N PHE A 121 -5.03 -12.29 -1.74
CA PHE A 121 -5.66 -12.80 -2.95
C PHE A 121 -4.66 -13.68 -3.71
N THR A 122 -5.12 -14.72 -4.39
CA THR A 122 -4.28 -15.59 -5.21
C THR A 122 -4.00 -15.00 -6.60
N GLN A 123 -3.13 -15.64 -7.38
CA GLN A 123 -2.83 -15.18 -8.74
C GLN A 123 -4.01 -15.42 -9.70
N ASP A 124 -4.76 -16.51 -9.53
CA ASP A 124 -5.95 -16.76 -10.33
C ASP A 124 -7.07 -15.80 -9.98
N GLN A 125 -7.25 -15.48 -8.69
CA GLN A 125 -8.16 -14.43 -8.26
C GLN A 125 -7.78 -13.07 -8.87
N LYS A 126 -6.51 -12.67 -8.83
CA LYS A 126 -6.01 -11.46 -9.48
C LYS A 126 -6.30 -11.48 -10.99
N SER A 127 -6.03 -12.59 -11.66
CA SER A 127 -6.27 -12.72 -13.10
C SER A 127 -7.75 -12.58 -13.44
N ARG A 128 -8.62 -13.15 -12.59
CA ARG A 128 -10.08 -13.04 -12.73
C ARG A 128 -10.57 -11.60 -12.50
N MET A 129 -10.06 -10.90 -11.49
CA MET A 129 -10.36 -9.48 -11.27
C MET A 129 -9.92 -8.61 -12.46
N LEU A 130 -8.71 -8.82 -13.00
CA LEU A 130 -8.23 -8.10 -14.18
C LEU A 130 -9.06 -8.39 -15.42
N ALA A 131 -9.52 -9.63 -15.59
CA ALA A 131 -10.46 -9.97 -16.68
C ALA A 131 -11.78 -9.21 -16.55
N ALA A 132 -12.33 -9.08 -15.34
CA ALA A 132 -13.55 -8.29 -15.10
C ALA A 132 -13.33 -6.80 -15.43
N ILE A 133 -12.19 -6.21 -15.06
CA ILE A 133 -11.82 -4.84 -15.40
C ILE A 133 -11.76 -4.67 -16.92
N ASN A 134 -11.09 -5.58 -17.64
CA ASN A 134 -10.90 -5.49 -19.08
C ASN A 134 -12.13 -5.84 -19.92
N THR A 135 -13.19 -6.36 -19.31
CA THR A 135 -14.42 -6.75 -20.02
C THR A 135 -15.64 -5.96 -19.54
N SER A 136 -16.11 -6.28 -18.35
CA SER A 136 -17.39 -5.78 -17.84
C SER A 136 -17.28 -4.40 -17.17
N ARG A 137 -16.05 -3.98 -16.80
CA ARG A 137 -15.78 -2.74 -16.06
C ARG A 137 -14.74 -1.86 -16.74
N GLN A 138 -14.70 -1.88 -18.06
CA GLN A 138 -13.75 -1.10 -18.88
C GLN A 138 -13.79 0.40 -18.59
N GLY A 139 -14.93 0.92 -18.10
CA GLY A 139 -15.04 2.30 -17.66
C GLY A 139 -14.04 2.70 -16.56
N LEU A 140 -13.50 1.74 -15.81
CA LEU A 140 -12.43 2.02 -14.83
C LEU A 140 -11.12 2.45 -15.51
N LEU A 141 -10.83 1.89 -16.69
CA LEU A 141 -9.59 2.17 -17.44
C LEU A 141 -9.57 3.58 -18.04
N THR A 142 -10.75 4.17 -18.18
CA THR A 142 -10.95 5.52 -18.74
C THR A 142 -11.60 6.46 -17.73
N SER A 143 -11.69 6.04 -16.47
CA SER A 143 -12.29 6.84 -15.40
C SER A 143 -11.42 8.04 -15.08
N ASN A 144 -12.00 9.22 -15.08
CA ASN A 144 -11.34 10.43 -14.60
C ASN A 144 -11.13 10.43 -13.08
N GLY A 145 -11.66 9.45 -12.35
CA GLY A 145 -11.42 9.30 -10.92
C GLY A 145 -9.98 8.95 -10.54
N CYS A 146 -9.20 8.50 -11.53
CA CYS A 146 -7.75 8.30 -11.42
C CYS A 146 -6.95 9.31 -12.26
N ASN A 147 -7.63 10.17 -13.02
CA ASN A 147 -6.99 11.36 -13.56
C ASN A 147 -6.68 12.24 -12.36
N THR A 148 -5.41 12.41 -12.13
CA THR A 148 -4.85 13.28 -11.11
C THR A 148 -5.11 14.74 -11.49
N ASP A 149 -6.36 15.18 -11.32
CA ASP A 149 -6.65 16.62 -11.27
C ASP A 149 -6.04 17.23 -9.99
N TYR A 150 -5.25 16.41 -9.26
CA TYR A 150 -4.47 16.80 -8.10
C TYR A 150 -3.02 17.00 -8.49
N GLY A 151 -2.46 18.11 -8.08
CA GLY A 151 -1.08 18.49 -8.32
C GLY A 151 -0.85 19.90 -7.81
N CYS A 152 0.34 20.43 -8.01
CA CYS A 152 0.62 21.82 -7.67
C CYS A 152 -0.11 22.77 -8.62
N ILE A 153 -1.04 23.58 -8.11
CA ILE A 153 -1.79 24.59 -8.87
C ILE A 153 -1.14 25.99 -8.83
N ASP A 154 -0.04 26.16 -8.09
CA ASP A 154 0.67 27.42 -8.06
C ASP A 154 1.61 27.55 -9.26
N SER A 155 1.31 28.48 -10.16
CA SER A 155 2.09 28.70 -11.37
C SER A 155 3.52 29.25 -11.11
N THR A 156 3.86 29.58 -9.87
CA THR A 156 5.20 30.01 -9.47
C THR A 156 6.06 28.84 -8.96
N ALA A 157 5.43 27.69 -8.70
CA ALA A 157 6.14 26.48 -8.28
C ALA A 157 6.88 25.81 -9.44
N LEU A 158 8.00 25.16 -9.13
CA LEU A 158 8.83 24.47 -10.10
C LEU A 158 8.14 23.23 -10.72
N ASN A 159 7.22 22.61 -9.96
CA ASN A 159 6.42 21.47 -10.37
C ASN A 159 4.96 21.82 -10.67
N TYR A 160 4.70 23.07 -11.09
CA TYR A 160 3.36 23.48 -11.50
C TYR A 160 2.78 22.52 -12.54
N ASP A 161 1.57 22.02 -12.24
CA ASP A 161 0.80 21.19 -13.17
C ASP A 161 -0.39 22.00 -13.70
N SER A 162 -0.32 22.36 -14.96
CA SER A 162 -1.39 23.13 -15.61
C SER A 162 -2.69 22.35 -15.81
N LEU A 163 -2.68 21.03 -15.58
CA LEU A 163 -3.85 20.16 -15.66
C LEU A 163 -4.47 19.88 -14.29
N ALA A 164 -3.78 20.20 -13.21
CA ALA A 164 -4.31 20.07 -11.86
C ALA A 164 -5.41 21.10 -11.60
N ILE A 165 -6.51 20.62 -11.00
CA ILE A 165 -7.66 21.45 -10.57
C ILE A 165 -7.66 21.59 -9.04
N PHE A 166 -7.07 20.61 -8.35
CA PHE A 166 -6.99 20.58 -6.90
C PHE A 166 -5.53 20.54 -6.44
N ASP A 167 -5.21 21.42 -5.50
CA ASP A 167 -3.89 21.41 -4.86
C ASP A 167 -3.75 20.19 -3.95
N ASP A 168 -2.71 19.39 -4.16
CA ASP A 168 -2.36 18.24 -3.33
C ASP A 168 -1.30 18.57 -2.26
N GLY A 169 -0.88 19.84 -2.19
CA GLY A 169 0.17 20.30 -1.29
C GLY A 169 1.59 19.93 -1.75
N SER A 170 1.76 19.48 -2.97
CA SER A 170 3.06 19.07 -3.53
C SER A 170 3.90 20.21 -4.11
N CYS A 171 3.41 21.47 -4.03
CA CYS A 171 4.10 22.60 -4.63
C CYS A 171 5.54 22.72 -4.15
N CYS A 172 6.45 22.75 -5.09
CA CYS A 172 7.90 22.77 -4.89
C CYS A 172 8.46 24.10 -5.39
N TYR A 173 9.24 24.79 -4.55
CA TYR A 173 9.80 26.12 -4.85
C TYR A 173 11.31 26.17 -4.81
N VAL A 174 11.96 25.10 -4.35
CA VAL A 174 13.41 25.03 -4.17
C VAL A 174 13.95 23.81 -4.88
N ASP A 175 14.82 24.03 -5.86
CA ASP A 175 15.63 22.99 -6.47
C ASP A 175 17.00 22.93 -5.79
N GLY A 176 17.65 21.79 -5.88
CA GLY A 176 18.96 21.55 -5.26
C GLY A 176 19.25 20.06 -5.15
N CYS A 177 20.34 19.73 -4.49
CA CYS A 177 20.69 18.32 -4.29
C CYS A 177 19.78 17.63 -3.27
N THR A 178 18.99 16.65 -3.71
CA THR A 178 18.07 15.87 -2.86
C THR A 178 18.66 14.56 -2.34
N ASP A 179 19.91 14.21 -2.72
CA ASP A 179 20.59 13.01 -2.21
C ASP A 179 21.14 13.26 -0.81
N ILE A 180 20.53 12.63 0.20
CA ILE A 180 20.95 12.73 1.60
C ILE A 180 22.39 12.28 1.86
N SER A 181 23.00 11.51 0.94
CA SER A 181 24.38 11.06 1.02
C SER A 181 25.37 12.03 0.37
N ALA A 182 24.88 13.03 -0.33
CA ALA A 182 25.73 14.02 -1.00
C ALA A 182 26.30 15.04 -0.01
N PHE A 183 27.48 15.57 -0.34
CA PHE A 183 28.15 16.61 0.44
C PHE A 183 27.34 17.91 0.53
N ASN A 184 26.66 18.26 -0.56
CA ASN A 184 25.85 19.45 -0.67
C ASN A 184 24.34 19.16 -0.61
N PHE A 185 23.93 18.12 0.14
CA PHE A 185 22.53 17.85 0.37
C PHE A 185 21.79 19.09 0.89
N ASP A 186 20.70 19.43 0.27
CA ASP A 186 19.80 20.50 0.70
C ASP A 186 18.46 19.90 1.17
N SER A 187 18.23 19.93 2.46
CA SER A 187 16.99 19.43 3.06
C SER A 187 15.74 20.24 2.70
N THR A 188 15.90 21.41 2.09
CA THR A 188 14.79 22.28 1.65
C THR A 188 14.47 22.06 0.17
N ALA A 189 15.38 21.44 -0.58
CA ALA A 189 15.16 21.11 -1.97
C ALA A 189 14.14 19.98 -2.10
N CYS A 190 13.21 20.16 -3.01
CA CYS A 190 12.18 19.19 -3.33
C CYS A 190 12.26 18.65 -4.76
N ILE A 191 13.13 19.24 -5.58
CA ILE A 191 13.50 18.75 -6.92
C ILE A 191 15.01 18.71 -7.01
N ASP A 192 15.54 17.59 -7.51
CA ASP A 192 16.97 17.46 -7.79
C ASP A 192 17.32 18.25 -9.05
N ASP A 193 18.25 19.19 -8.90
CA ASP A 193 18.77 20.01 -10.00
C ASP A 193 20.02 19.39 -10.68
N GLY A 194 20.44 18.20 -10.24
CA GLY A 194 21.63 17.51 -10.72
C GLY A 194 22.95 18.07 -10.15
N SER A 195 22.88 18.95 -9.15
CA SER A 195 24.07 19.57 -8.54
C SER A 195 24.72 18.70 -7.46
N CYS A 196 24.21 17.49 -7.20
CA CYS A 196 24.72 16.64 -6.14
C CYS A 196 26.21 16.33 -6.31
N VAL A 197 26.96 16.64 -5.26
CA VAL A 197 28.39 16.36 -5.16
C VAL A 197 28.58 15.16 -4.24
N PRO A 198 29.19 14.06 -4.70
CA PRO A 198 29.45 12.90 -3.86
C PRO A 198 30.25 13.26 -2.61
N ALA A 199 29.86 12.74 -1.45
CA ALA A 199 30.66 12.87 -0.24
C ALA A 199 31.91 11.99 -0.35
N ILE A 200 33.09 12.63 -0.31
CA ILE A 200 34.39 11.97 -0.29
C ILE A 200 34.89 12.05 1.15
N LEU A 201 34.87 10.93 1.83
CA LEU A 201 35.24 10.83 3.25
C LEU A 201 36.76 10.86 3.40
N GLY A 202 37.27 11.70 4.29
CA GLY A 202 38.68 11.77 4.60
C GLY A 202 39.02 12.87 5.61
N CYS A 203 40.29 13.09 5.87
CA CYS A 203 40.73 14.21 6.70
C CYS A 203 40.77 15.50 5.88
N THR A 204 39.93 16.47 6.23
CA THR A 204 39.81 17.75 5.53
C THR A 204 40.70 18.84 6.11
N ASP A 205 41.53 18.57 7.15
CA ASP A 205 42.45 19.53 7.76
C ASP A 205 43.79 19.52 7.02
N PRO A 206 44.17 20.62 6.35
CA PRO A 206 45.46 20.70 5.64
C PRO A 206 46.69 20.60 6.52
N SER A 207 46.56 20.77 7.83
CA SER A 207 47.66 20.67 8.80
C SER A 207 47.86 19.26 9.32
N ALA A 208 46.90 18.36 9.09
CA ALA A 208 46.99 16.99 9.59
C ALA A 208 47.94 16.13 8.73
N SER A 209 48.64 15.19 9.38
CA SER A 209 49.54 14.27 8.69
C SER A 209 48.85 13.29 7.75
N ASN A 210 47.57 13.07 7.91
CA ASN A 210 46.70 12.22 7.07
C ASN A 210 45.72 13.03 6.21
N TYR A 211 46.06 14.29 5.91
CA TYR A 211 45.23 15.13 5.06
C TYR A 211 44.99 14.50 3.68
N ASP A 212 43.73 14.47 3.25
CA ASP A 212 43.35 14.08 1.89
C ASP A 212 42.80 15.30 1.15
N PRO A 213 43.51 15.82 0.14
CA PRO A 213 43.08 17.00 -0.60
C PRO A 213 41.82 16.77 -1.45
N ASN A 214 41.36 15.52 -1.62
CA ASN A 214 40.15 15.19 -2.35
C ASN A 214 38.95 15.06 -1.41
N ALA A 215 39.18 14.93 -0.09
CA ALA A 215 38.08 14.79 0.86
C ALA A 215 37.32 16.12 0.98
N ASN A 216 36.00 16.02 0.97
CA ASN A 216 35.06 17.11 1.23
C ASN A 216 34.22 16.90 2.48
N THR A 217 34.30 15.71 3.07
CA THR A 217 33.51 15.33 4.24
C THR A 217 34.39 14.64 5.27
N SER A 218 34.42 15.19 6.48
CA SER A 218 35.19 14.61 7.59
C SER A 218 34.58 13.30 8.07
N ILE A 219 35.42 12.29 8.31
CA ILE A 219 34.98 11.03 8.91
C ILE A 219 34.71 11.26 10.40
N ALA A 220 33.44 11.27 10.81
CA ALA A 220 33.09 11.20 12.22
C ALA A 220 33.14 9.73 12.66
N PHE A 221 34.21 9.30 13.32
CA PHE A 221 34.16 8.04 14.04
C PHE A 221 33.31 8.21 15.30
N GLY A 222 32.28 7.34 15.48
CA GLY A 222 31.44 7.32 16.67
C GLY A 222 32.22 6.91 17.94
N GLY A 223 32.99 7.85 18.46
CA GLY A 223 33.70 7.77 19.73
C GLY A 223 33.57 9.12 20.41
N ALA A 224 33.54 9.16 21.73
CA ALA A 224 33.28 10.33 22.55
C ALA A 224 33.96 11.58 21.99
N ILE A 225 33.16 12.60 21.71
CA ILE A 225 33.64 13.94 21.34
C ILE A 225 34.41 14.47 22.55
N ASP A 226 35.72 14.60 22.44
CA ASP A 226 36.50 15.37 23.41
C ASP A 226 36.18 16.86 23.12
N ASN A 227 35.27 17.40 23.94
CA ASN A 227 34.88 18.82 23.89
C ASN A 227 36.00 19.79 24.30
N THR A 228 37.24 19.36 24.47
CA THR A 228 38.36 20.21 24.89
C THR A 228 39.08 20.87 23.69
N ILE A 229 38.78 20.47 22.44
CA ILE A 229 39.34 21.10 21.25
C ILE A 229 38.16 21.67 20.44
N GLY A 230 38.04 22.97 20.45
CA GLY A 230 36.95 23.66 19.80
C GLY A 230 36.77 23.27 18.34
N THR A 231 35.48 23.04 17.95
CA THR A 231 34.94 22.87 16.60
C THR A 231 35.66 21.81 15.74
N GLY A 232 35.17 20.58 15.80
CA GLY A 232 35.54 19.50 14.88
C GLY A 232 36.49 18.50 15.54
N GLY A 233 35.97 17.36 15.97
CA GLY A 233 36.78 16.28 16.52
C GLY A 233 37.69 15.65 15.47
N TYR A 234 38.99 15.82 15.61
CA TYR A 234 39.98 15.13 14.80
C TYR A 234 40.49 13.92 15.56
N PHE A 235 40.40 12.75 14.96
CA PHE A 235 41.12 11.58 15.47
C PHE A 235 42.49 11.48 14.79
N ASN A 236 43.54 11.67 15.59
CA ASN A 236 44.86 11.20 15.20
C ASN A 236 44.89 9.68 15.43
N GLY A 237 44.73 8.93 14.35
CA GLY A 237 44.97 7.48 14.37
C GLY A 237 46.48 7.23 14.41
N ASN A 238 46.93 6.57 15.47
CA ASN A 238 48.16 5.78 15.43
C ASN A 238 47.83 4.38 14.94
#